data_02b6502ad2d1add4a2fbc0a6fff289c5
#
_entry.id   02b6502ad2d1add4a2fbc0a6fff289c5
#
_cell.length_a   1.000
_cell.length_b   1.000
_cell.length_c   1.000
_cell.angle_alpha   90.00
_cell.angle_beta   90.00
_cell.angle_gamma   90.00
#
_symmetry.space_group_name_H-M   'P 1'
#
loop_
_entity.id
_entity.type
_entity.pdbx_description
1 polymer ?
#
loop_
_entity_poly.entity_id
_entity_poly.type
_entity_poly.pdbx_seq_one_letter_code
_entity_poly.pdbx_strand_id
1 'polypeptide(L)'
;DTILTLWLGHIPEHAQIFVRLMLFLALTDAISYPLITAILATGDIKRYSLLAGGFNLLNFPLSYLFLYLGNPPECTVIIAIIISVGCLVIRLIILNEKLGISFNQYLKKVLLNVIITGIISSIIPLILYHEIMQPIVRLIVVILGSLVSSLFVIYWIGCTSNERNFVKMKASQFINRFRK
;
A
#
# COMPACT_ATOMS: atom_id res chain seq x y z
N ASP A 1 10.25 -16.07 1.64
CA ASP A 1 10.41 -17.51 1.40
C ASP A 1 9.92 -18.33 2.60
N THR A 2 10.35 -18.05 3.83
CA THR A 2 10.02 -18.81 5.05
C THR A 2 8.50 -18.96 5.27
N ILE A 3 7.71 -17.90 5.06
CA ILE A 3 6.24 -17.94 5.18
C ILE A 3 5.63 -18.85 4.12
N LEU A 4 6.08 -18.74 2.87
CA LEU A 4 5.57 -19.56 1.78
C LEU A 4 5.91 -21.03 1.98
N THR A 5 7.13 -21.33 2.43
CA THR A 5 7.55 -22.71 2.73
C THR A 5 6.74 -23.31 3.89
N LEU A 6 6.49 -22.51 4.95
CA LEU A 6 5.71 -22.95 6.10
C LEU A 6 4.25 -23.23 5.76
N TRP A 7 3.69 -22.45 4.82
CA TRP A 7 2.27 -22.55 4.46
C TRP A 7 2.01 -23.58 3.34
N LEU A 8 2.87 -23.59 2.30
CA LEU A 8 2.66 -24.42 1.10
C LEU A 8 3.47 -25.73 1.12
N GLY A 9 4.49 -25.84 2.00
CA GLY A 9 5.44 -26.95 2.03
C GLY A 9 6.37 -26.95 0.83
N HIS A 10 5.83 -26.98 -0.39
CA HIS A 10 6.57 -26.83 -1.65
C HIS A 10 6.19 -25.49 -2.32
N ILE A 11 7.19 -24.68 -2.66
CA ILE A 11 6.97 -23.38 -3.29
C ILE A 11 6.90 -23.61 -4.81
N PRO A 12 5.75 -23.32 -5.46
CA PRO A 12 5.66 -23.34 -6.93
C PRO A 12 6.62 -22.35 -7.57
N GLU A 13 7.08 -22.69 -8.79
CA GLU A 13 7.79 -21.74 -9.64
C GLU A 13 6.97 -20.46 -9.77
N HIS A 14 7.61 -19.30 -9.83
CA HIS A 14 6.96 -17.99 -9.93
C HIS A 14 6.22 -17.48 -8.67
N ALA A 15 5.85 -18.32 -7.67
CA ALA A 15 5.07 -17.90 -6.51
C ALA A 15 5.70 -16.73 -5.73
N GLN A 16 7.03 -16.73 -5.59
CA GLN A 16 7.75 -15.65 -4.90
C GLN A 16 7.63 -14.32 -5.65
N ILE A 17 7.75 -14.35 -6.98
CA ILE A 17 7.64 -13.16 -7.83
C ILE A 17 6.21 -12.62 -7.77
N PHE A 18 5.21 -13.51 -7.87
CA PHE A 18 3.80 -13.13 -7.75
C PHE A 18 3.51 -12.43 -6.41
N VAL A 19 3.96 -12.98 -5.29
CA VAL A 19 3.74 -12.37 -3.96
C VAL A 19 4.39 -10.99 -3.89
N ARG A 20 5.61 -10.82 -4.38
CA ARG A 20 6.28 -9.51 -4.39
C ARG A 20 5.52 -8.49 -5.25
N LEU A 21 5.11 -8.88 -6.46
CA LEU A 21 4.33 -8.01 -7.35
C LEU A 21 2.96 -7.65 -6.77
N MET A 22 2.27 -8.62 -6.14
CA MET A 22 1.00 -8.39 -5.46
C MET A 22 1.14 -7.42 -4.27
N LEU A 23 2.26 -7.46 -3.53
CA LEU A 23 2.55 -6.48 -2.49
C LEU A 23 2.73 -5.08 -3.06
N PHE A 24 3.41 -4.93 -4.22
CA PHE A 24 3.52 -3.64 -4.91
C PHE A 24 2.15 -3.13 -5.39
N LEU A 25 1.32 -4.01 -5.94
CA LEU A 25 -0.05 -3.66 -6.34
C LEU A 25 -0.85 -3.18 -5.13
N ALA A 26 -0.81 -3.91 -4.01
CA ALA A 26 -1.50 -3.54 -2.78
C ALA A 26 -1.02 -2.20 -2.21
N LEU A 27 0.28 -1.89 -2.29
CA LEU A 27 0.81 -0.57 -1.90
C LEU A 27 0.26 0.55 -2.78
N THR A 28 0.20 0.34 -4.10
CA THR A 28 -0.35 1.32 -5.04
C THR A 28 -1.84 1.58 -4.74
N ASP A 29 -2.60 0.52 -4.47
CA ASP A 29 -4.01 0.62 -4.12
C ASP A 29 -4.21 1.32 -2.77
N ALA A 30 -3.41 1.00 -1.76
CA ALA A 30 -3.48 1.64 -0.44
C ALA A 30 -3.30 3.17 -0.52
N ILE A 31 -2.37 3.64 -1.37
CA ILE A 31 -2.17 5.07 -1.63
C ILE A 31 -3.39 5.69 -2.33
N SER A 32 -4.09 4.91 -3.14
CA SER A 32 -5.25 5.35 -3.91
C SER A 32 -6.56 5.41 -3.13
N TYR A 33 -6.75 4.60 -2.09
CA TYR A 33 -8.02 4.51 -1.35
C TYR A 33 -8.52 5.83 -0.77
N PRO A 34 -7.69 6.70 -0.15
CA PRO A 34 -8.15 8.00 0.34
C PRO A 34 -8.70 8.90 -0.78
N LEU A 35 -8.14 8.81 -2.00
CA LEU A 35 -8.62 9.57 -3.15
C LEU A 35 -10.00 9.10 -3.60
N ILE A 36 -10.25 7.79 -3.57
CA ILE A 36 -11.58 7.21 -3.87
C ILE A 36 -12.61 7.77 -2.90
N THR A 37 -12.32 7.73 -1.61
CA THR A 37 -13.21 8.26 -0.57
C THR A 37 -13.49 9.74 -0.78
N ALA A 38 -12.47 10.53 -1.13
CA ALA A 38 -12.64 11.95 -1.43
C ALA A 38 -13.53 12.17 -2.67
N ILE A 39 -13.36 11.39 -3.74
CA ILE A 39 -14.22 11.47 -4.94
C ILE A 39 -15.67 11.12 -4.60
N LEU A 40 -15.90 10.05 -3.84
CA LEU A 40 -17.25 9.65 -3.42
C LEU A 40 -17.93 10.78 -2.62
N ALA A 41 -17.18 11.50 -1.78
CA ALA A 41 -17.67 12.64 -1.03
C ALA A 41 -18.07 13.84 -1.92
N THR A 42 -17.49 13.98 -3.13
CA THR A 42 -17.89 15.04 -4.08
C THR A 42 -19.19 14.75 -4.82
N GLY A 43 -19.70 13.51 -4.77
CA GLY A 43 -20.92 13.06 -5.47
C GLY A 43 -20.73 12.74 -6.96
N ASP A 44 -19.56 12.94 -7.55
CA ASP A 44 -19.28 12.68 -8.97
C ASP A 44 -18.93 11.20 -9.24
N ILE A 45 -19.76 10.32 -8.70
CA ILE A 45 -19.56 8.86 -8.73
C ILE A 45 -19.63 8.33 -10.17
N LYS A 46 -20.58 8.86 -10.97
CA LYS A 46 -20.79 8.39 -12.34
C LYS A 46 -19.56 8.58 -13.21
N ARG A 47 -18.98 9.77 -13.21
CA ARG A 47 -17.79 10.09 -14.00
C ARG A 47 -16.58 9.26 -13.55
N TYR A 48 -16.38 9.14 -12.24
CA TYR A 48 -15.33 8.30 -11.68
C TYR A 48 -15.48 6.83 -12.08
N SER A 49 -16.67 6.26 -11.94
CA SER A 49 -16.92 4.85 -12.28
C SER A 49 -16.71 4.57 -13.77
N LEU A 50 -17.10 5.49 -14.65
CA LEU A 50 -16.87 5.33 -16.09
C LEU A 50 -15.40 5.42 -16.46
N LEU A 51 -14.67 6.41 -15.95
CA LEU A 51 -13.26 6.61 -16.29
C LEU A 51 -12.37 5.56 -15.64
N ALA A 52 -12.42 5.39 -14.33
CA ALA A 52 -11.57 4.46 -13.62
C ALA A 52 -12.00 3.00 -13.82
N GLY A 53 -13.31 2.72 -13.88
CA GLY A 53 -13.85 1.39 -14.19
C GLY A 53 -13.53 0.98 -15.61
N GLY A 54 -13.75 1.86 -16.60
CA GLY A 54 -13.40 1.62 -18.00
C GLY A 54 -11.90 1.37 -18.19
N PHE A 55 -11.06 2.15 -17.49
CA PHE A 55 -9.61 1.95 -17.53
C PHE A 55 -9.19 0.61 -16.89
N ASN A 56 -9.84 0.21 -15.81
CA ASN A 56 -9.60 -1.09 -15.18
C ASN A 56 -10.00 -2.28 -16.08
N LEU A 57 -11.03 -2.12 -16.92
CA LEU A 57 -11.42 -3.17 -17.88
C LEU A 57 -10.33 -3.48 -18.89
N LEU A 58 -9.42 -2.55 -19.18
CA LEU A 58 -8.26 -2.78 -20.06
C LEU A 58 -7.30 -3.83 -19.51
N ASN A 59 -7.36 -4.14 -18.21
CA ASN A 59 -6.52 -5.18 -17.62
C ASN A 59 -6.74 -6.54 -18.28
N PHE A 60 -7.99 -6.90 -18.56
CA PHE A 60 -8.33 -8.19 -19.16
C PHE A 60 -7.75 -8.35 -20.58
N PRO A 61 -8.05 -7.48 -21.56
CA PRO A 61 -7.54 -7.62 -22.92
C PRO A 61 -6.01 -7.46 -23.00
N LEU A 62 -5.41 -6.58 -22.20
CA LEU A 62 -3.96 -6.41 -22.17
C LEU A 62 -3.27 -7.66 -21.61
N SER A 63 -3.74 -8.17 -20.48
CA SER A 63 -3.20 -9.40 -19.90
C SER A 63 -3.31 -10.58 -20.87
N TYR A 64 -4.46 -10.72 -21.53
CA TYR A 64 -4.66 -11.76 -22.54
C TYR A 64 -3.68 -11.62 -23.71
N LEU A 65 -3.52 -10.41 -24.25
CA LEU A 65 -2.60 -10.12 -25.35
C LEU A 65 -1.15 -10.47 -25.00
N PHE A 66 -0.69 -10.05 -23.81
CA PHE A 66 0.69 -10.32 -23.40
C PHE A 66 0.95 -11.81 -23.15
N LEU A 67 -0.01 -12.53 -22.59
CA LEU A 67 0.07 -13.99 -22.45
C LEU A 67 0.07 -14.68 -23.79
N TYR A 68 -0.75 -14.23 -24.74
CA TYR A 68 -0.80 -14.78 -26.10
C TYR A 68 0.53 -14.58 -26.85
N LEU A 69 1.25 -13.49 -26.58
CA LEU A 69 2.57 -13.22 -27.12
C LEU A 69 3.69 -14.07 -26.47
N GLY A 70 3.35 -14.99 -25.56
CA GLY A 70 4.30 -15.89 -24.90
C GLY A 70 5.06 -15.28 -23.72
N ASN A 71 4.61 -14.15 -23.18
CA ASN A 71 5.22 -13.57 -21.98
C ASN A 71 4.90 -14.44 -20.75
N PRO A 72 5.78 -14.41 -19.71
CA PRO A 72 5.56 -15.16 -18.50
C PRO A 72 4.32 -14.65 -17.72
N PRO A 73 3.66 -15.51 -16.92
CA PRO A 73 2.38 -15.18 -16.27
C PRO A 73 2.44 -13.97 -15.34
N GLU A 74 3.61 -13.58 -14.84
CA GLU A 74 3.82 -12.39 -14.01
C GLU A 74 3.47 -11.09 -14.73
N CYS A 75 3.48 -11.08 -16.05
CA CYS A 75 3.10 -9.90 -16.86
C CYS A 75 1.68 -9.41 -16.52
N THR A 76 0.78 -10.30 -16.12
CA THR A 76 -0.60 -9.94 -15.75
C THR A 76 -0.64 -9.02 -14.54
N VAL A 77 0.19 -9.28 -13.53
CA VAL A 77 0.27 -8.43 -12.32
C VAL A 77 1.00 -7.13 -12.61
N ILE A 78 2.02 -7.15 -13.47
CA ILE A 78 2.71 -5.93 -13.91
C ILE A 78 1.72 -5.00 -14.65
N ILE A 79 0.88 -5.54 -15.52
CA ILE A 79 -0.18 -4.79 -16.21
C ILE A 79 -1.16 -4.22 -15.19
N ALA A 80 -1.57 -5.01 -14.20
CA ALA A 80 -2.45 -4.54 -13.13
C ALA A 80 -1.84 -3.37 -12.35
N ILE A 81 -0.54 -3.40 -12.04
CA ILE A 81 0.17 -2.29 -11.38
C ILE A 81 0.15 -1.04 -12.27
N ILE A 82 0.46 -1.17 -13.56
CA ILE A 82 0.45 -0.04 -14.51
C ILE A 82 -0.95 0.58 -14.57
N ILE A 83 -1.99 -0.25 -14.64
CA ILE A 83 -3.38 0.20 -14.66
C ILE A 83 -3.77 0.87 -13.34
N SER A 84 -3.36 0.32 -12.18
CA SER A 84 -3.62 0.92 -10.87
C SER A 84 -2.98 2.31 -10.76
N VAL A 85 -1.73 2.47 -11.23
CA VAL A 85 -1.08 3.79 -11.31
C VAL A 85 -1.84 4.74 -12.26
N GLY A 86 -2.29 4.25 -13.40
CA GLY A 86 -3.13 5.03 -14.33
C GLY A 86 -4.45 5.48 -13.68
N CYS A 87 -5.12 4.59 -12.94
CA CYS A 87 -6.31 4.93 -12.16
C CYS A 87 -6.03 5.98 -11.08
N LEU A 88 -4.84 5.93 -10.44
CA LEU A 88 -4.43 6.96 -9.47
C LEU A 88 -4.33 8.33 -10.15
N VAL A 89 -3.75 8.41 -11.34
CA VAL A 89 -3.69 9.66 -12.12
C VAL A 89 -5.09 10.17 -12.47
N ILE A 90 -5.99 9.29 -12.94
CA ILE A 90 -7.39 9.65 -13.23
C ILE A 90 -8.08 10.23 -11.98
N ARG A 91 -7.89 9.60 -10.81
CA ARG A 91 -8.44 10.09 -9.54
C ARG A 91 -7.92 11.47 -9.18
N LEU A 92 -6.63 11.72 -9.37
CA LEU A 92 -6.03 13.04 -9.11
C LEU A 92 -6.54 14.12 -10.06
N ILE A 93 -6.77 13.79 -11.34
CA ILE A 93 -7.36 14.73 -12.30
C ILE A 93 -8.77 15.14 -11.86
N ILE A 94 -9.62 14.17 -11.49
CA ILE A 94 -10.98 14.42 -11.01
C ILE A 94 -10.96 15.31 -9.75
N LEU A 95 -10.08 15.00 -8.79
CA LEU A 95 -9.99 15.76 -7.55
C LEU A 95 -9.40 17.16 -7.74
N ASN A 96 -8.50 17.32 -8.71
CA ASN A 96 -7.99 18.64 -9.07
C ASN A 96 -9.13 19.54 -9.58
N GLU A 97 -9.96 19.04 -10.50
CA GLU A 97 -11.09 19.77 -11.04
C GLU A 97 -12.14 20.15 -9.98
N LYS A 98 -12.39 19.26 -9.00
CA LYS A 98 -13.46 19.43 -8.01
C LYS A 98 -13.03 20.14 -6.73
N LEU A 99 -11.82 19.87 -6.26
CA LEU A 99 -11.33 20.32 -4.95
C LEU A 99 -10.07 21.20 -5.07
N GLY A 100 -9.54 21.40 -6.27
CA GLY A 100 -8.30 22.15 -6.49
C GLY A 100 -7.05 21.45 -5.95
N ILE A 101 -7.11 20.15 -5.68
CA ILE A 101 -5.96 19.38 -5.19
C ILE A 101 -5.01 19.16 -6.35
N SER A 102 -3.91 19.91 -6.41
CA SER A 102 -2.94 19.73 -7.49
C SER A 102 -2.14 18.45 -7.33
N PHE A 103 -1.80 17.82 -8.46
CA PHE A 103 -0.94 16.63 -8.53
C PHE A 103 0.38 16.83 -7.75
N ASN A 104 1.00 18.00 -7.87
CA ASN A 104 2.25 18.32 -7.19
C ASN A 104 2.11 18.41 -5.65
N GLN A 105 0.95 18.91 -5.18
CA GLN A 105 0.65 18.93 -3.73
C GLN A 105 0.48 17.53 -3.18
N TYR A 106 -0.20 16.65 -3.91
CA TYR A 106 -0.38 15.26 -3.52
C TYR A 106 0.96 14.51 -3.48
N LEU A 107 1.78 14.64 -4.53
CA LEU A 107 3.11 14.04 -4.58
C LEU A 107 3.98 14.48 -3.40
N LYS A 108 4.07 15.78 -3.13
CA LYS A 108 4.93 16.30 -2.07
C LYS A 108 4.41 16.03 -0.67
N LYS A 109 3.09 16.13 -0.43
CA LYS A 109 2.53 16.03 0.93
C LYS A 109 2.18 14.59 1.33
N VAL A 110 1.79 13.75 0.37
CA VAL A 110 1.34 12.39 0.66
C VAL A 110 2.38 11.38 0.22
N LEU A 111 2.69 11.31 -1.07
CA LEU A 111 3.55 10.26 -1.63
C LEU A 111 4.97 10.31 -1.03
N LEU A 112 5.56 11.51 -0.96
CA LEU A 112 6.90 11.69 -0.38
C LEU A 112 6.92 11.27 1.10
N ASN A 113 5.91 11.69 1.87
CA ASN A 113 5.80 11.33 3.29
C ASN A 113 5.62 9.82 3.49
N VAL A 114 4.78 9.16 2.67
CA VAL A 114 4.59 7.70 2.70
C VAL A 114 5.89 6.97 2.36
N ILE A 115 6.62 7.41 1.32
CA ILE A 115 7.90 6.79 0.93
C ILE A 115 8.93 6.94 2.05
N ILE A 116 9.11 8.14 2.60
CA ILE A 116 10.07 8.39 3.68
C ILE A 116 9.73 7.55 4.91
N THR A 117 8.47 7.54 5.33
CA THR A 117 7.99 6.73 6.45
C THR A 117 8.21 5.24 6.19
N GLY A 118 7.93 4.76 4.97
CA GLY A 118 8.16 3.37 4.56
C GLY A 118 9.63 2.98 4.61
N ILE A 119 10.53 3.79 4.07
CA ILE A 119 11.97 3.54 4.08
C ILE A 119 12.49 3.49 5.51
N ILE A 120 12.18 4.49 6.33
CA ILE A 120 12.67 4.56 7.72
C ILE A 120 12.13 3.40 8.55
N SER A 121 10.85 3.03 8.40
CA SER A 121 10.26 1.90 9.13
C SER A 121 10.85 0.55 8.75
N SER A 122 11.42 0.43 7.54
CA SER A 122 12.01 -0.81 7.04
C SER A 122 13.45 -1.05 7.56
N ILE A 123 14.12 -0.05 8.11
CA ILE A 123 15.52 -0.15 8.55
C ILE A 123 15.64 -1.18 9.69
N ILE A 124 14.81 -1.08 10.72
CA ILE A 124 14.87 -1.98 11.89
C ILE A 124 14.57 -3.44 11.51
N PRO A 125 13.50 -3.76 10.76
CA PRO A 125 13.26 -5.12 10.29
C PRO A 125 14.38 -5.69 9.44
N LEU A 126 15.03 -4.85 8.63
CA LEU A 126 16.11 -5.27 7.75
C LEU A 126 17.38 -5.64 8.55
N ILE A 127 17.71 -4.88 9.59
CA ILE A 127 18.80 -5.21 10.51
C ILE A 127 18.50 -6.53 11.24
N LEU A 128 17.30 -6.67 11.82
CA LEU A 128 16.87 -7.88 12.53
C LEU A 128 16.88 -9.11 11.63
N TYR A 129 16.58 -8.94 10.34
CA TYR A 129 16.61 -10.03 9.38
C TYR A 129 18.03 -10.58 9.15
N HIS A 130 19.05 -9.72 9.18
CA HIS A 130 20.45 -10.11 8.99
C HIS A 130 21.10 -10.72 10.23
N GLU A 131 20.70 -10.27 11.44
CA GLU A 131 21.31 -10.72 12.69
C GLU A 131 20.82 -12.11 13.13
N ILE A 132 19.62 -12.52 12.76
CA ILE A 132 19.01 -13.76 13.29
C ILE A 132 19.13 -14.89 12.27
N MET A 133 19.88 -15.94 12.62
CA MET A 133 20.12 -17.10 11.74
C MET A 133 18.93 -18.09 11.71
N GLN A 134 18.24 -18.29 12.83
CA GLN A 134 17.16 -19.28 12.92
C GLN A 134 15.90 -18.81 12.18
N PRO A 135 15.38 -19.57 11.17
CA PRO A 135 14.32 -19.07 10.28
C PRO A 135 13.00 -18.77 10.98
N ILE A 136 12.57 -19.56 11.95
CA ILE A 136 11.30 -19.38 12.67
C ILE A 136 11.41 -18.20 13.65
N VAL A 137 12.50 -18.12 14.42
CA VAL A 137 12.75 -17.01 15.36
C VAL A 137 12.89 -15.71 14.61
N ARG A 138 13.65 -15.71 13.51
CA ARG A 138 13.78 -14.57 12.61
C ARG A 138 12.43 -14.06 12.12
N LEU A 139 11.53 -14.97 11.68
CA LEU A 139 10.21 -14.61 11.22
C LEU A 139 9.41 -13.87 12.31
N ILE A 140 9.35 -14.43 13.53
CA ILE A 140 8.59 -13.83 14.63
C ILE A 140 9.19 -12.48 15.03
N VAL A 141 10.51 -12.40 15.21
CA VAL A 141 11.18 -11.17 15.65
C VAL A 141 11.08 -10.08 14.58
N VAL A 142 11.23 -10.42 13.30
CA VAL A 142 11.07 -9.44 12.20
C VAL A 142 9.64 -8.94 12.11
N ILE A 143 8.62 -9.79 12.28
CA ILE A 143 7.22 -9.37 12.29
C ILE A 143 6.96 -8.42 13.46
N LEU A 144 7.33 -8.79 14.68
CA LEU A 144 7.15 -7.93 15.86
C LEU A 144 7.94 -6.62 15.74
N GLY A 145 9.19 -6.71 15.31
CA GLY A 145 10.05 -5.55 15.07
C GLY A 145 9.50 -4.61 14.00
N SER A 146 8.93 -5.15 12.91
CA SER A 146 8.29 -4.35 11.86
C SER A 146 7.04 -3.63 12.36
N LEU A 147 6.20 -4.29 13.17
CA LEU A 147 5.03 -3.66 13.77
C LEU A 147 5.40 -2.52 14.70
N VAL A 148 6.34 -2.75 15.61
CA VAL A 148 6.80 -1.72 16.56
C VAL A 148 7.46 -0.55 15.83
N SER A 149 8.38 -0.85 14.89
CA SER A 149 9.05 0.16 14.07
C SER A 149 8.06 1.00 13.28
N SER A 150 7.12 0.35 12.58
CA SER A 150 6.11 1.06 11.79
C SER A 150 5.21 1.96 12.64
N LEU A 151 4.72 1.48 13.79
CA LEU A 151 3.90 2.27 14.70
C LEU A 151 4.68 3.50 15.22
N PHE A 152 5.95 3.30 15.58
CA PHE A 152 6.79 4.38 16.08
C PHE A 152 7.06 5.44 15.00
N VAL A 153 7.46 5.01 13.80
CA VAL A 153 7.79 5.92 12.69
C VAL A 153 6.54 6.65 12.18
N ILE A 154 5.39 5.96 12.07
CA ILE A 154 4.11 6.58 11.69
C ILE A 154 3.73 7.66 12.70
N TYR A 155 3.85 7.37 14.00
CA TYR A 155 3.51 8.33 15.03
C TYR A 155 4.40 9.58 15.01
N TRP A 156 5.72 9.42 14.79
CA TRP A 156 6.68 10.53 14.85
C TRP A 156 6.82 11.29 13.53
N ILE A 157 6.74 10.61 12.39
CA ILE A 157 6.99 11.18 11.05
C ILE A 157 5.70 11.24 10.23
N GLY A 158 4.90 10.16 10.24
CA GLY A 158 3.71 10.06 9.42
C GLY A 158 2.54 10.94 9.88
N CYS A 159 2.36 11.09 11.21
CA CYS A 159 1.23 11.83 11.76
C CYS A 159 1.47 13.34 11.84
N THR A 160 0.46 14.11 11.44
CA THR A 160 0.41 15.56 11.70
C THR A 160 0.18 15.86 13.18
N SER A 161 0.42 17.11 13.60
CA SER A 161 0.22 17.54 15.00
C SER A 161 -1.21 17.31 15.50
N ASN A 162 -2.21 17.50 14.63
CA ASN A 162 -3.61 17.29 14.96
C ASN A 162 -3.94 15.80 15.16
N GLU A 163 -3.40 14.95 14.32
CA GLU A 163 -3.58 13.49 14.43
C GLU A 163 -2.91 12.92 15.67
N ARG A 164 -1.70 13.42 16.04
CA ARG A 164 -1.04 13.04 17.30
C ARG A 164 -1.87 13.41 18.52
N ASN A 165 -2.46 14.61 18.52
CA ASN A 165 -3.32 15.05 19.62
C ASN A 165 -4.58 14.18 19.71
N PHE A 166 -5.16 13.80 18.58
CA PHE A 166 -6.30 12.87 18.54
C PHE A 166 -5.94 11.49 19.13
N VAL A 167 -4.80 10.92 18.72
CA VAL A 167 -4.30 9.65 19.25
C VAL A 167 -4.06 9.73 20.76
N LYS A 168 -3.40 10.79 21.25
CA LYS A 168 -3.18 11.01 22.68
C LYS A 168 -4.49 11.09 23.48
N MET A 169 -5.46 11.83 22.95
CA MET A 169 -6.78 11.98 23.59
C MET A 169 -7.51 10.64 23.69
N LYS A 170 -7.51 9.85 22.60
CA LYS A 170 -8.13 8.52 22.58
C LYS A 170 -7.43 7.53 23.49
N ALA A 171 -6.09 7.52 23.51
CA ALA A 171 -5.31 6.67 24.40
C ALA A 171 -5.59 7.00 25.88
N SER A 172 -5.67 8.29 26.25
CA SER A 172 -6.02 8.73 27.59
C SER A 172 -7.44 8.30 28.00
N GLN A 173 -8.42 8.43 27.09
CA GLN A 173 -9.79 7.96 27.31
C GLN A 173 -9.84 6.45 27.55
N PHE A 174 -9.06 5.67 26.78
CA PHE A 174 -9.00 4.23 26.91
C PHE A 174 -8.38 3.82 28.25
N ILE A 175 -7.25 4.42 28.64
CA ILE A 175 -6.60 4.15 29.94
C ILE A 175 -7.53 4.49 31.11
N ASN A 176 -8.22 5.63 31.05
CA ASN A 176 -9.15 6.06 32.10
C ASN A 176 -10.38 5.14 32.22
N ARG A 177 -10.76 4.44 31.13
CA ARG A 177 -11.87 3.46 31.15
C ARG A 177 -11.48 2.16 31.88
N PHE A 178 -10.21 1.76 31.84
CA PHE A 178 -9.71 0.57 32.56
C PHE A 178 -9.27 0.87 34.00
N ARG A 179 -9.20 2.15 34.37
CA ARG A 179 -8.83 2.57 35.74
C ARG A 179 -10.06 2.76 36.66
N LYS A 180 -11.26 2.61 36.12
CA LYS A 180 -12.52 2.54 36.86
C LYS A 180 -12.96 1.07 36.99
#